data_f7944e2a63b6c259f410ed85a7bd32bb
#
_entry.id   f7944e2a63b6c259f410ed85a7bd32bb
#
_cell.length_a   1.000
_cell.length_b   1.000
_cell.length_c   1.000
_cell.angle_alpha   90.00
_cell.angle_beta   90.00
_cell.angle_gamma   90.00
#
_symmetry.space_group_name_H-M   'P 1'
#
loop_
_entity.id
_entity.type
_entity.pdbx_description
1 polymer ?
#
loop_
_entity_poly.entity_id
_entity_poly.type
_entity_poly.pdbx_seq_one_letter_code
_entity_poly.pdbx_strand_id
1 'polypeptide(L)'
;MTKSELESLKLEGFMQQQDKEYFSLRILTDAGNLSSNEMICLAEISELYGNGYMGFTTRQCVEIPWIREDLIPEVKKRILNAGIKTGGTGTRVVAVAACKGALCRFGLLDSQEIAKNLDRKFLGIDLPGKFKIGVSACPNNCVKAPISDLGFLAQNEPKVETDMCKGCKICERTCKVDAISMIHKKAVIDYNKCISCGQCIKACPFKAMKLEKEGVAVYLGGKLGRNLRIGNRLKKLYQIDELEAITEMVIEYYKNNANKGERLGTTINRLGFNHIKNKLDI
;
A
#
# COMPACT_ATOMS: atom_id res chain seq x y z
N MET A 1 -5.48 -7.86 33.39
CA MET A 1 -6.31 -6.95 32.53
C MET A 1 -7.56 -7.65 32.02
N THR A 2 -8.67 -6.93 31.88
CA THR A 2 -9.92 -7.40 31.26
C THR A 2 -9.80 -7.44 29.73
N LYS A 3 -10.69 -8.17 29.07
CA LYS A 3 -10.74 -8.22 27.60
C LYS A 3 -10.96 -6.84 26.97
N SER A 4 -11.77 -5.98 27.61
CA SER A 4 -12.05 -4.62 27.14
C SER A 4 -10.81 -3.73 27.20
N GLU A 5 -10.03 -3.81 28.29
CA GLU A 5 -8.78 -3.08 28.45
C GLU A 5 -7.73 -3.50 27.40
N LEU A 6 -7.63 -4.81 27.14
CA LEU A 6 -6.73 -5.33 26.08
C LEU A 6 -7.14 -4.86 24.68
N GLU A 7 -8.44 -4.77 24.40
CA GLU A 7 -8.94 -4.24 23.13
C GLU A 7 -8.63 -2.73 23.00
N SER A 8 -8.80 -1.95 24.08
CA SER A 8 -8.44 -0.53 24.11
C SER A 8 -6.95 -0.32 23.86
N LEU A 9 -6.08 -1.00 24.61
CA LEU A 9 -4.64 -0.94 24.44
C LEU A 9 -4.19 -1.33 23.01
N LYS A 10 -4.84 -2.35 22.44
CA LYS A 10 -4.58 -2.76 21.07
C LYS A 10 -4.90 -1.66 20.06
N LEU A 11 -5.98 -0.90 20.25
CA LEU A 11 -6.31 0.23 19.38
C LEU A 11 -5.27 1.35 19.48
N GLU A 12 -4.66 1.53 20.65
CA GLU A 12 -3.57 2.46 20.89
C GLU A 12 -2.20 1.94 20.40
N GLY A 13 -2.12 0.70 19.93
CA GLY A 13 -0.90 0.11 19.37
C GLY A 13 -0.17 -0.88 20.30
N PHE A 14 -0.62 -1.05 21.54
CA PHE A 14 -0.05 -2.02 22.47
C PHE A 14 -0.68 -3.39 22.25
N MET A 15 0.11 -4.34 21.81
CA MET A 15 -0.33 -5.72 21.54
C MET A 15 0.28 -6.66 22.56
N GLN A 16 -0.56 -7.33 23.36
CA GLN A 16 -0.09 -8.35 24.31
C GLN A 16 0.69 -9.43 23.57
N GLN A 17 1.84 -9.82 24.10
CA GLN A 17 2.69 -10.87 23.55
C GLN A 17 2.21 -12.28 23.99
N GLN A 18 2.96 -13.32 23.60
CA GLN A 18 2.72 -14.67 24.07
C GLN A 18 2.89 -14.77 25.58
N ASP A 19 3.94 -14.15 26.11
CA ASP A 19 4.07 -13.85 27.52
C ASP A 19 3.16 -12.66 27.86
N LYS A 20 2.16 -12.91 28.70
CA LYS A 20 1.06 -11.97 28.98
C LYS A 20 1.47 -10.75 29.80
N GLU A 21 2.63 -10.77 30.43
CA GLU A 21 3.20 -9.64 31.18
C GLU A 21 3.79 -8.57 30.26
N TYR A 22 4.06 -8.92 28.97
CA TYR A 22 4.71 -8.06 28.01
C TYR A 22 3.84 -7.67 26.84
N PHE A 23 4.10 -6.48 26.32
CA PHE A 23 3.44 -5.88 25.17
C PHE A 23 4.43 -5.45 24.10
N SER A 24 4.00 -5.50 22.85
CA SER A 24 4.69 -4.84 21.72
C SER A 24 3.96 -3.55 21.39
N LEU A 25 4.65 -2.42 21.39
CA LEU A 25 4.12 -1.15 20.95
C LEU A 25 4.36 -0.96 19.46
N ARG A 26 3.30 -0.72 18.70
CA ARG A 26 3.39 -0.39 17.27
C ARG A 26 3.36 1.11 17.06
N ILE A 27 4.42 1.59 16.41
CA ILE A 27 4.63 2.96 16.00
C ILE A 27 4.20 3.10 14.53
N LEU A 28 3.38 4.10 14.26
CA LEU A 28 3.02 4.47 12.89
C LEU A 28 4.12 5.33 12.28
N THR A 29 4.44 5.07 11.03
CA THR A 29 5.41 5.86 10.27
C THR A 29 4.67 6.69 9.22
N ASP A 30 5.25 7.78 8.79
CA ASP A 30 4.72 8.62 7.72
C ASP A 30 5.08 8.03 6.35
N ALA A 31 4.23 7.13 5.84
CA ALA A 31 4.47 6.35 4.62
C ALA A 31 5.83 5.63 4.61
N GLY A 32 6.21 5.03 5.74
CA GLY A 32 7.47 4.33 5.92
C GLY A 32 8.68 5.22 6.24
N ASN A 33 8.45 6.47 6.67
CA ASN A 33 9.50 7.38 7.11
C ASN A 33 9.36 7.69 8.59
N LEU A 34 10.49 7.94 9.24
CA LEU A 34 10.64 8.51 10.56
C LEU A 34 11.72 9.58 10.47
N SER A 35 11.56 10.67 11.21
CA SER A 35 12.61 11.66 11.39
C SER A 35 13.73 11.13 12.29
N SER A 36 14.92 11.72 12.22
CA SER A 36 16.02 11.36 13.11
C SER A 36 15.66 11.54 14.59
N ASN A 37 14.91 12.58 14.94
CA ASN A 37 14.47 12.83 16.32
C ASN A 37 13.49 11.76 16.80
N GLU A 38 12.52 11.34 15.97
CA GLU A 38 11.64 10.22 16.30
C GLU A 38 12.43 8.93 16.49
N MET A 39 13.41 8.64 15.63
CA MET A 39 14.25 7.45 15.76
C MET A 39 15.07 7.45 17.05
N ILE A 40 15.65 8.59 17.46
CA ILE A 40 16.38 8.73 18.71
C ILE A 40 15.45 8.48 19.91
N CYS A 41 14.29 9.11 19.93
CA CYS A 41 13.30 8.91 20.99
C CYS A 41 12.84 7.44 21.10
N LEU A 42 12.59 6.78 19.96
CA LEU A 42 12.21 5.37 19.94
C LEU A 42 13.36 4.45 20.41
N ALA A 43 14.61 4.78 20.08
CA ALA A 43 15.77 4.07 20.60
C ALA A 43 15.85 4.17 22.14
N GLU A 44 15.71 5.38 22.70
CA GLU A 44 15.66 5.56 24.16
C GLU A 44 14.51 4.79 24.81
N ILE A 45 13.31 4.79 24.20
CA ILE A 45 12.17 4.03 24.72
C ILE A 45 12.47 2.53 24.69
N SER A 46 13.10 2.02 23.64
CA SER A 46 13.44 0.60 23.54
C SER A 46 14.49 0.16 24.55
N GLU A 47 15.46 1.02 24.85
CA GLU A 47 16.50 0.76 25.89
C GLU A 47 15.91 0.80 27.29
N LEU A 48 15.06 1.78 27.61
CA LEU A 48 14.55 2.01 28.96
C LEU A 48 13.38 1.09 29.33
N TYR A 49 12.54 0.73 28.38
CA TYR A 49 11.26 0.04 28.63
C TYR A 49 11.08 -1.27 27.86
N GLY A 50 11.93 -1.55 26.86
CA GLY A 50 11.97 -2.77 26.08
C GLY A 50 13.24 -3.58 26.36
N ASN A 51 13.75 -4.27 25.34
CA ASN A 51 15.00 -5.04 25.40
C ASN A 51 16.09 -4.46 24.47
N GLY A 52 16.13 -3.13 24.28
CA GLY A 52 17.17 -2.45 23.52
C GLY A 52 17.12 -2.68 22.00
N TYR A 53 16.00 -3.17 21.45
CA TYR A 53 15.84 -3.31 20.00
C TYR A 53 14.43 -2.99 19.50
N MET A 54 14.34 -2.68 18.22
CA MET A 54 13.10 -2.41 17.51
C MET A 54 12.98 -3.29 16.26
N GLY A 55 11.77 -3.71 15.92
CA GLY A 55 11.47 -4.48 14.72
C GLY A 55 10.73 -3.65 13.67
N PHE A 56 11.00 -3.90 12.38
CA PHE A 56 10.24 -3.32 11.28
C PHE A 56 9.16 -4.28 10.79
N THR A 57 7.95 -3.77 10.61
CA THR A 57 6.84 -4.60 10.12
C THR A 57 6.74 -4.57 8.61
N THR A 58 6.09 -5.57 8.02
CA THR A 58 5.80 -5.61 6.58
C THR A 58 4.87 -4.48 6.10
N ARG A 59 4.32 -3.67 7.01
CA ARG A 59 3.48 -2.50 6.73
C ARG A 59 4.22 -1.20 7.02
N GLN A 60 5.54 -1.26 7.05
CA GLN A 60 6.40 -0.09 7.25
C GLN A 60 6.21 0.61 8.61
N CYS A 61 5.63 -0.07 9.59
CA CYS A 61 5.58 0.40 10.97
C CYS A 61 6.78 -0.13 11.74
N VAL A 62 7.09 0.50 12.89
CA VAL A 62 8.09 0.02 13.85
C VAL A 62 7.38 -0.64 15.02
N GLU A 63 7.97 -1.65 15.63
CA GLU A 63 7.50 -2.28 16.87
C GLU A 63 8.62 -2.30 17.91
N ILE A 64 8.30 -1.87 19.13
CA ILE A 64 9.14 -2.02 20.32
C ILE A 64 8.53 -3.16 21.14
N PRO A 65 9.15 -4.34 21.20
CA PRO A 65 8.68 -5.44 22.03
C PRO A 65 9.15 -5.34 23.49
N TRP A 66 8.63 -6.23 24.32
CA TRP A 66 9.05 -6.45 25.72
C TRP A 66 8.75 -5.31 26.68
N ILE A 67 7.74 -4.50 26.39
CA ILE A 67 7.25 -3.47 27.30
C ILE A 67 6.39 -4.16 28.37
N ARG A 68 6.76 -4.04 29.64
CA ARG A 68 5.99 -4.57 30.76
C ARG A 68 4.66 -3.83 30.92
N GLU A 69 3.63 -4.53 31.38
CA GLU A 69 2.29 -3.99 31.58
C GLU A 69 2.29 -2.74 32.47
N ASP A 70 3.03 -2.78 33.58
CA ASP A 70 3.13 -1.69 34.56
C ASP A 70 3.82 -0.42 34.03
N LEU A 71 4.63 -0.53 32.97
CA LEU A 71 5.37 0.57 32.34
C LEU A 71 4.60 1.23 31.19
N ILE A 72 3.48 0.67 30.75
CA ILE A 72 2.67 1.22 29.65
C ILE A 72 2.29 2.70 29.85
N PRO A 73 1.85 3.15 31.06
CA PRO A 73 1.47 4.57 31.25
C PRO A 73 2.65 5.52 31.01
N GLU A 74 3.86 5.13 31.41
CA GLU A 74 5.06 5.95 31.25
C GLU A 74 5.51 6.00 29.78
N VAL A 75 5.47 4.86 29.10
CA VAL A 75 5.74 4.80 27.66
C VAL A 75 4.75 5.67 26.88
N LYS A 76 3.44 5.60 27.21
CA LYS A 76 2.43 6.48 26.59
C LYS A 76 2.77 7.96 26.75
N LYS A 77 3.18 8.38 27.95
CA LYS A 77 3.57 9.77 28.23
C LYS A 77 4.75 10.21 27.36
N ARG A 78 5.79 9.37 27.23
CA ARG A 78 6.96 9.69 26.39
C ARG A 78 6.60 9.79 24.91
N ILE A 79 5.83 8.84 24.39
CA ILE A 79 5.33 8.82 23.01
C ILE A 79 4.50 10.10 22.71
N LEU A 80 3.59 10.46 23.62
CA LEU A 80 2.75 11.63 23.47
C LEU A 80 3.61 12.92 23.45
N ASN A 81 4.55 13.05 24.37
CA ASN A 81 5.44 14.23 24.45
C ASN A 81 6.33 14.38 23.19
N ALA A 82 6.69 13.26 22.56
CA ALA A 82 7.46 13.27 21.32
C ALA A 82 6.59 13.48 20.07
N GLY A 83 5.26 13.56 20.19
CA GLY A 83 4.33 13.69 19.07
C GLY A 83 4.29 12.46 18.15
N ILE A 84 4.78 11.31 18.62
CA ILE A 84 4.87 10.08 17.86
C ILE A 84 3.49 9.41 17.82
N LYS A 85 3.06 8.97 16.64
CA LYS A 85 1.78 8.28 16.43
C LYS A 85 1.91 6.78 16.63
N THR A 86 0.97 6.19 17.34
CA THR A 86 0.88 4.74 17.57
C THR A 86 -0.47 4.18 17.08
N GLY A 87 -0.62 2.85 16.97
CA GLY A 87 -1.87 2.22 16.57
C GLY A 87 -1.76 1.37 15.31
N GLY A 88 -2.66 1.59 14.34
CA GLY A 88 -2.68 0.82 13.08
C GLY A 88 -3.02 -0.67 13.24
N THR A 89 -3.80 -1.02 14.27
CA THR A 89 -4.26 -2.37 14.59
C THR A 89 -5.80 -2.41 14.72
N GLY A 90 -6.37 -3.60 14.80
CA GLY A 90 -7.81 -3.75 14.99
C GLY A 90 -8.62 -3.76 13.70
N THR A 91 -9.96 -3.62 13.88
CA THR A 91 -10.96 -3.62 12.81
C THR A 91 -11.19 -2.20 12.29
N ARG A 92 -10.20 -1.70 11.53
CA ARG A 92 -10.18 -0.32 11.03
C ARG A 92 -9.27 -0.18 9.82
N VAL A 93 -9.28 0.99 9.21
CA VAL A 93 -8.26 1.37 8.24
C VAL A 93 -6.92 1.46 8.97
N VAL A 94 -5.94 0.68 8.52
CA VAL A 94 -4.57 0.70 9.06
C VAL A 94 -3.68 1.55 8.18
N ALA A 95 -2.49 1.93 8.70
CA ALA A 95 -1.54 2.76 7.97
C ALA A 95 -1.33 2.32 6.52
N VAL A 96 -1.38 3.26 5.60
CA VAL A 96 -1.19 3.05 4.17
C VAL A 96 0.27 2.73 3.90
N ALA A 97 0.50 1.61 3.21
CA ALA A 97 1.86 1.24 2.80
C ALA A 97 2.18 1.86 1.43
N ALA A 98 3.33 2.51 1.31
CA ALA A 98 3.79 3.11 0.05
C ALA A 98 5.25 2.78 -0.24
N CYS A 99 5.61 2.64 -1.52
CA CYS A 99 7.02 2.53 -1.90
C CYS A 99 7.68 3.93 -1.99
N LYS A 100 8.99 3.98 -2.24
CA LYS A 100 9.77 5.23 -2.36
C LYS A 100 9.59 5.91 -3.73
N GLY A 101 8.35 6.03 -4.24
CA GLY A 101 8.03 6.42 -5.61
C GLY A 101 8.80 7.59 -6.17
N ALA A 102 8.71 8.78 -5.55
CA ALA A 102 9.38 10.00 -6.00
C ALA A 102 10.92 9.91 -6.03
N LEU A 103 11.51 9.09 -5.14
CA LEU A 103 12.96 8.89 -5.05
C LEU A 103 13.47 7.73 -5.92
N CYS A 104 12.57 6.95 -6.50
CA CYS A 104 12.91 5.74 -7.23
C CYS A 104 13.03 6.01 -8.73
N ARG A 105 14.15 5.58 -9.37
CA ARG A 105 14.35 5.71 -10.82
C ARG A 105 13.24 5.08 -11.68
N PHE A 106 12.47 4.13 -11.13
CA PHE A 106 11.35 3.47 -11.79
C PHE A 106 9.99 4.10 -11.44
N GLY A 107 9.96 5.04 -10.50
CA GLY A 107 8.73 5.68 -10.06
C GLY A 107 8.05 6.45 -11.21
N LEU A 108 6.74 6.33 -11.29
CA LEU A 108 5.87 7.04 -12.23
C LEU A 108 5.07 8.14 -11.54
N LEU A 109 4.96 8.07 -10.20
CA LEU A 109 4.27 9.05 -9.36
C LEU A 109 4.87 9.07 -7.95
N ASP A 110 4.49 10.07 -7.14
CA ASP A 110 4.83 10.12 -5.72
C ASP A 110 3.83 9.31 -4.89
N SER A 111 4.16 8.03 -4.68
CA SER A 111 3.34 7.12 -3.87
C SER A 111 3.33 7.47 -2.38
N GLN A 112 4.34 8.16 -1.88
CA GLN A 112 4.40 8.56 -0.46
C GLN A 112 3.47 9.73 -0.18
N GLU A 113 3.43 10.73 -1.05
CA GLU A 113 2.48 11.85 -0.91
C GLU A 113 1.03 11.35 -1.01
N ILE A 114 0.72 10.45 -1.95
CA ILE A 114 -0.60 9.81 -2.03
C ILE A 114 -0.93 9.08 -0.72
N ALA A 115 -0.01 8.29 -0.17
CA ALA A 115 -0.24 7.56 1.07
C ALA A 115 -0.48 8.48 2.27
N LYS A 116 0.26 9.57 2.39
CA LYS A 116 0.09 10.58 3.44
C LYS A 116 -1.28 11.26 3.36
N ASN A 117 -1.73 11.58 2.15
CA ASN A 117 -3.06 12.17 1.92
C ASN A 117 -4.16 11.21 2.34
N LEU A 118 -4.06 9.93 1.94
CA LEU A 118 -5.00 8.89 2.32
C LEU A 118 -4.97 8.61 3.84
N ASP A 119 -3.80 8.58 4.47
CA ASP A 119 -3.69 8.40 5.93
C ASP A 119 -4.31 9.58 6.69
N ARG A 120 -4.10 10.83 6.25
CA ARG A 120 -4.73 11.99 6.89
C ARG A 120 -6.25 11.92 6.92
N LYS A 121 -6.87 11.35 5.88
CA LYS A 121 -8.33 11.28 5.76
C LYS A 121 -8.92 9.99 6.33
N PHE A 122 -8.27 8.85 6.17
CA PHE A 122 -8.90 7.56 6.37
C PHE A 122 -8.29 6.71 7.50
N LEU A 123 -7.07 7.02 7.98
CA LEU A 123 -6.43 6.23 9.04
C LEU A 123 -7.31 6.17 10.30
N GLY A 124 -7.48 4.97 10.82
CA GLY A 124 -8.22 4.75 12.08
C GLY A 124 -9.73 4.72 11.96
N ILE A 125 -10.32 4.91 10.77
CA ILE A 125 -11.76 4.75 10.56
C ILE A 125 -12.15 3.31 10.91
N ASP A 126 -13.14 3.17 11.84
CA ASP A 126 -13.64 1.87 12.27
C ASP A 126 -14.43 1.19 11.15
N LEU A 127 -14.19 -0.11 10.99
CA LEU A 127 -14.71 -0.94 9.89
C LEU A 127 -15.11 -2.32 10.42
N PRO A 128 -15.95 -3.09 9.70
CA PRO A 128 -16.30 -4.46 10.10
C PRO A 128 -15.07 -5.37 10.27
N GLY A 129 -13.97 -5.13 9.57
CA GLY A 129 -12.71 -5.86 9.70
C GLY A 129 -11.51 -4.97 9.35
N LYS A 130 -10.30 -5.51 9.45
CA LYS A 130 -9.08 -4.79 9.09
C LYS A 130 -9.09 -4.40 7.61
N PHE A 131 -8.72 -3.15 7.31
CA PHE A 131 -8.64 -2.64 5.94
C PHE A 131 -7.24 -2.11 5.64
N LYS A 132 -6.63 -2.61 4.58
CA LYS A 132 -5.27 -2.27 4.15
C LYS A 132 -5.31 -1.54 2.81
N ILE A 133 -4.58 -0.45 2.72
CA ILE A 133 -4.34 0.27 1.48
C ILE A 133 -2.85 0.14 1.12
N GLY A 134 -2.54 -0.08 -0.15
CA GLY A 134 -1.17 -0.15 -0.65
C GLY A 134 -0.99 0.65 -1.93
N VAL A 135 0.05 1.52 -1.98
CA VAL A 135 0.34 2.41 -3.12
C VAL A 135 1.71 2.09 -3.71
N SER A 136 1.74 1.55 -4.91
CA SER A 136 2.96 1.25 -5.67
C SER A 136 3.14 2.24 -6.81
N ALA A 137 4.28 2.90 -6.87
CA ALA A 137 4.58 3.93 -7.87
C ALA A 137 4.93 3.38 -9.26
N CYS A 138 5.02 2.07 -9.45
CA CYS A 138 5.28 1.43 -10.75
C CYS A 138 4.97 -0.07 -10.69
N PRO A 139 4.93 -0.78 -11.84
CA PRO A 139 4.64 -2.20 -11.92
C PRO A 139 5.64 -3.15 -11.24
N ASN A 140 6.79 -2.68 -10.73
CA ASN A 140 7.62 -3.48 -9.82
C ASN A 140 6.91 -3.83 -8.51
N ASN A 141 5.85 -3.08 -8.15
CA ASN A 141 4.88 -3.45 -7.14
C ASN A 141 5.48 -3.79 -5.76
N CYS A 142 6.44 -2.98 -5.28
CA CYS A 142 7.23 -3.24 -4.07
C CYS A 142 6.39 -3.38 -2.79
N VAL A 143 5.25 -2.71 -2.69
CA VAL A 143 4.33 -2.83 -1.54
C VAL A 143 3.16 -3.78 -1.80
N LYS A 144 3.21 -4.51 -2.91
CA LYS A 144 2.25 -5.58 -3.22
C LYS A 144 0.79 -5.09 -3.22
N ALA A 145 0.53 -3.98 -3.93
CA ALA A 145 -0.79 -3.37 -4.02
C ALA A 145 -1.94 -4.36 -4.34
N PRO A 146 -1.81 -5.33 -5.28
CA PRO A 146 -2.87 -6.28 -5.58
C PRO A 146 -3.29 -7.22 -4.44
N ILE A 147 -2.52 -7.32 -3.36
CA ILE A 147 -2.90 -8.12 -2.17
C ILE A 147 -3.28 -7.26 -0.95
N SER A 148 -3.58 -5.99 -1.18
CA SER A 148 -4.23 -5.09 -0.23
C SER A 148 -5.75 -5.08 -0.42
N ASP A 149 -6.53 -4.69 0.59
CA ASP A 149 -7.99 -4.56 0.43
C ASP A 149 -8.31 -3.52 -0.65
N LEU A 150 -7.53 -2.44 -0.70
CA LEU A 150 -7.52 -1.46 -1.78
C LEU A 150 -6.06 -1.25 -2.23
N GLY A 151 -5.78 -1.51 -3.48
CA GLY A 151 -4.43 -1.41 -4.05
C GLY A 151 -4.37 -0.43 -5.21
N PHE A 152 -3.36 0.43 -5.18
CA PHE A 152 -3.07 1.43 -6.21
C PHE A 152 -1.71 1.13 -6.85
N LEU A 153 -1.68 0.98 -8.18
CA LEU A 153 -0.48 0.63 -8.94
C LEU A 153 -0.35 1.55 -10.15
N ALA A 154 0.65 2.43 -10.14
CA ALA A 154 0.88 3.34 -11.26
C ALA A 154 1.32 2.59 -12.52
N GLN A 155 0.84 3.03 -13.67
CA GLN A 155 1.11 2.45 -14.98
C GLN A 155 1.25 3.53 -16.04
N ASN A 156 2.18 3.32 -17.00
CA ASN A 156 2.37 4.09 -18.20
C ASN A 156 2.29 3.14 -19.41
N GLU A 157 1.17 3.18 -20.12
CA GLU A 157 0.93 2.33 -21.28
C GLU A 157 1.66 2.90 -22.51
N PRO A 158 2.58 2.14 -23.13
CA PRO A 158 3.32 2.60 -24.30
C PRO A 158 2.54 2.32 -25.58
N LYS A 159 2.80 3.15 -26.61
CA LYS A 159 2.43 2.84 -28.00
C LYS A 159 3.62 3.08 -28.92
N VAL A 160 3.61 2.46 -30.08
CA VAL A 160 4.65 2.60 -31.09
C VAL A 160 4.17 3.50 -32.23
N GLU A 161 4.93 4.58 -32.49
CA GLU A 161 4.82 5.35 -33.73
C GLU A 161 5.74 4.70 -34.79
N THR A 162 5.15 3.88 -35.64
CA THR A 162 5.86 3.02 -36.58
C THR A 162 6.75 3.81 -37.57
N ASP A 163 6.31 5.00 -38.00
CA ASP A 163 7.05 5.84 -38.95
C ASP A 163 8.37 6.35 -38.34
N MET A 164 8.36 6.62 -37.04
CA MET A 164 9.54 7.07 -36.30
C MET A 164 10.48 5.92 -35.92
N CYS A 165 9.98 4.68 -35.89
CA CYS A 165 10.75 3.54 -35.44
C CYS A 165 11.86 3.17 -36.43
N LYS A 166 13.11 3.09 -35.96
CA LYS A 166 14.32 2.73 -36.78
C LYS A 166 14.73 1.27 -36.57
N GLY A 167 14.00 0.46 -35.81
CA GLY A 167 14.29 -0.96 -35.60
C GLY A 167 15.58 -1.23 -34.80
N CYS A 168 16.00 -0.30 -33.95
CA CYS A 168 17.28 -0.40 -33.21
C CYS A 168 17.30 -1.43 -32.06
N LYS A 169 16.16 -2.05 -31.72
CA LYS A 169 15.98 -3.09 -30.69
C LYS A 169 16.21 -2.64 -29.24
N ILE A 170 16.45 -1.35 -28.95
CA ILE A 170 16.69 -0.88 -27.58
C ILE A 170 15.47 -1.16 -26.69
N CYS A 171 14.26 -0.88 -27.15
CA CYS A 171 13.02 -1.14 -26.42
C CYS A 171 12.78 -2.64 -26.15
N GLU A 172 13.09 -3.51 -27.12
CA GLU A 172 13.04 -4.97 -26.98
C GLU A 172 13.99 -5.45 -25.86
N ARG A 173 15.27 -5.03 -25.89
CA ARG A 173 16.27 -5.37 -24.86
C ARG A 173 15.96 -4.78 -23.48
N THR A 174 15.26 -3.65 -23.43
CA THR A 174 14.88 -3.00 -22.17
C THR A 174 13.66 -3.68 -21.50
N CYS A 175 12.84 -4.38 -22.28
CA CYS A 175 11.63 -5.00 -21.78
C CYS A 175 11.95 -6.23 -20.91
N LYS A 176 11.62 -6.17 -19.62
CA LYS A 176 11.89 -7.24 -18.65
C LYS A 176 10.84 -8.37 -18.65
N VAL A 177 9.79 -8.22 -19.44
CA VAL A 177 8.69 -9.18 -19.57
C VAL A 177 8.52 -9.66 -21.01
N ASP A 178 9.49 -9.40 -21.86
CA ASP A 178 9.55 -9.83 -23.29
C ASP A 178 8.27 -9.50 -24.05
N ALA A 179 7.70 -8.32 -23.76
CA ALA A 179 6.47 -7.85 -24.40
C ALA A 179 6.71 -7.09 -25.71
N ILE A 180 7.96 -6.95 -26.15
CA ILE A 180 8.29 -6.19 -27.36
C ILE A 180 9.14 -7.07 -28.28
N SER A 181 8.73 -7.16 -29.55
CA SER A 181 9.46 -7.86 -30.62
C SER A 181 9.63 -6.97 -31.84
N MET A 182 10.53 -7.36 -32.76
CA MET A 182 10.72 -6.68 -34.04
C MET A 182 10.05 -7.46 -35.16
N ILE A 183 9.10 -6.82 -35.85
CA ILE A 183 8.46 -7.33 -37.06
C ILE A 183 8.74 -6.34 -38.18
N HIS A 184 9.28 -6.80 -39.31
CA HIS A 184 9.73 -5.97 -40.44
C HIS A 184 10.52 -4.72 -40.01
N LYS A 185 11.50 -4.92 -39.10
CA LYS A 185 12.35 -3.84 -38.52
C LYS A 185 11.58 -2.76 -37.77
N LYS A 186 10.37 -3.03 -37.34
CA LYS A 186 9.55 -2.13 -36.49
C LYS A 186 9.23 -2.82 -35.17
N ALA A 187 9.18 -2.05 -34.08
CA ALA A 187 8.79 -2.57 -32.78
C ALA A 187 7.29 -2.86 -32.74
N VAL A 188 6.92 -4.01 -32.18
CA VAL A 188 5.53 -4.42 -31.93
C VAL A 188 5.39 -4.77 -30.46
N ILE A 189 4.33 -4.32 -29.78
CA ILE A 189 4.04 -4.57 -28.38
C ILE A 189 2.96 -5.63 -28.26
N ASP A 190 3.27 -6.70 -27.50
CA ASP A 190 2.28 -7.64 -27.00
C ASP A 190 1.66 -7.08 -25.70
N TYR A 191 0.47 -6.50 -25.82
CA TYR A 191 -0.22 -5.90 -24.66
C TYR A 191 -0.71 -6.93 -23.63
N ASN A 192 -0.77 -8.23 -23.98
CA ASN A 192 -1.10 -9.27 -23.02
C ASN A 192 0.07 -9.56 -22.05
N LYS A 193 1.31 -9.32 -22.51
CA LYS A 193 2.52 -9.43 -21.68
C LYS A 193 2.93 -8.10 -21.07
N CYS A 194 2.56 -6.98 -21.68
CA CYS A 194 2.99 -5.65 -21.24
C CYS A 194 2.41 -5.31 -19.87
N ILE A 195 3.29 -4.97 -18.92
CA ILE A 195 2.92 -4.52 -17.57
C ILE A 195 2.78 -3.01 -17.45
N SER A 196 2.87 -2.27 -18.55
CA SER A 196 2.75 -0.80 -18.61
C SER A 196 3.74 -0.06 -17.69
N CYS A 197 5.01 -0.50 -17.66
CA CYS A 197 6.04 0.11 -16.83
C CYS A 197 6.70 1.37 -17.45
N GLY A 198 6.44 1.68 -18.71
CA GLY A 198 6.96 2.86 -19.42
C GLY A 198 8.48 2.86 -19.69
N GLN A 199 9.23 1.79 -19.35
CA GLN A 199 10.70 1.79 -19.53
C GLN A 199 11.12 1.88 -20.99
N CYS A 200 10.37 1.27 -21.90
CA CYS A 200 10.62 1.37 -23.34
C CYS A 200 10.42 2.80 -23.88
N ILE A 201 9.53 3.59 -23.27
CA ILE A 201 9.33 5.00 -23.61
C ILE A 201 10.58 5.80 -23.26
N LYS A 202 11.09 5.62 -22.02
CA LYS A 202 12.31 6.30 -21.55
C LYS A 202 13.56 5.89 -22.35
N ALA A 203 13.62 4.64 -22.79
CA ALA A 203 14.80 4.08 -23.46
C ALA A 203 14.85 4.38 -24.96
N CYS A 204 13.78 4.84 -25.61
CA CYS A 204 13.74 5.02 -27.06
C CYS A 204 14.47 6.31 -27.51
N PRO A 205 15.65 6.25 -28.15
CA PRO A 205 16.40 7.43 -28.57
C PRO A 205 15.71 8.19 -29.71
N PHE A 206 14.87 7.50 -30.48
CA PHE A 206 14.15 8.09 -31.61
C PHE A 206 12.75 8.59 -31.20
N LYS A 207 12.39 8.51 -29.91
CA LYS A 207 11.06 8.89 -29.41
C LYS A 207 9.90 8.22 -30.16
N ALA A 208 10.14 7.04 -30.77
CA ALA A 208 9.13 6.25 -31.45
C ALA A 208 8.21 5.49 -30.46
N MET A 209 8.68 5.25 -29.24
CA MET A 209 7.83 4.79 -28.13
C MET A 209 7.19 6.00 -27.46
N LYS A 210 5.87 6.11 -27.54
CA LYS A 210 5.09 7.21 -26.94
C LYS A 210 4.32 6.71 -25.73
N LEU A 211 3.94 7.63 -24.87
CA LEU A 211 2.94 7.41 -23.82
C LEU A 211 1.55 7.45 -24.45
N GLU A 212 0.80 6.36 -24.35
CA GLU A 212 -0.60 6.29 -24.81
C GLU A 212 -1.56 6.66 -23.70
N LYS A 213 -1.36 6.01 -22.51
CA LYS A 213 -2.16 6.28 -21.32
C LYS A 213 -1.26 6.23 -20.10
N GLU A 214 -1.56 7.10 -19.14
CA GLU A 214 -0.97 7.05 -17.81
C GLU A 214 -2.06 7.09 -16.74
N GLY A 215 -1.73 6.61 -15.55
CA GLY A 215 -2.64 6.63 -14.42
C GLY A 215 -2.37 5.50 -13.44
N VAL A 216 -3.35 5.23 -12.61
CA VAL A 216 -3.29 4.29 -11.51
C VAL A 216 -4.30 3.15 -11.73
N ALA A 217 -3.79 1.93 -11.83
CA ALA A 217 -4.63 0.74 -11.79
C ALA A 217 -5.11 0.50 -10.34
N VAL A 218 -6.40 0.25 -10.18
CA VAL A 218 -7.04 0.01 -8.88
C VAL A 218 -7.37 -1.46 -8.73
N TYR A 219 -7.02 -2.03 -7.56
CA TYR A 219 -7.28 -3.42 -7.19
C TYR A 219 -8.16 -3.46 -5.93
N LEU A 220 -9.23 -4.24 -5.95
CA LEU A 220 -10.21 -4.36 -4.89
C LEU A 220 -10.22 -5.74 -4.25
N GLY A 221 -10.18 -5.80 -2.93
CA GLY A 221 -10.38 -7.01 -2.16
C GLY A 221 -9.20 -7.97 -2.12
N GLY A 222 -7.97 -7.49 -2.32
CA GLY A 222 -6.78 -8.28 -2.10
C GLY A 222 -6.59 -8.66 -0.62
N LYS A 223 -5.92 -9.78 -0.35
CA LYS A 223 -5.65 -10.28 0.99
C LYS A 223 -4.40 -11.15 1.00
N LEU A 224 -3.46 -10.83 1.89
CA LEU A 224 -2.33 -11.69 2.22
C LEU A 224 -2.60 -12.41 3.54
N GLY A 225 -2.20 -13.67 3.63
CA GLY A 225 -2.33 -14.52 4.81
C GLY A 225 -2.64 -15.96 4.43
N ARG A 226 -3.19 -16.75 5.36
CA ARG A 226 -3.50 -18.19 5.13
C ARG A 226 -4.33 -18.42 3.86
N ASN A 227 -5.24 -17.50 3.56
CA ASN A 227 -6.04 -17.51 2.34
C ASN A 227 -5.63 -16.33 1.48
N LEU A 228 -4.63 -16.52 0.61
CA LEU A 228 -4.19 -15.52 -0.34
C LEU A 228 -5.31 -15.20 -1.35
N ARG A 229 -5.52 -13.92 -1.59
CA ARG A 229 -6.41 -13.43 -2.64
C ARG A 229 -5.76 -12.25 -3.36
N ILE A 230 -5.67 -12.34 -4.66
CA ILE A 230 -5.32 -11.19 -5.51
C ILE A 230 -6.60 -10.37 -5.71
N GLY A 231 -6.51 -9.06 -5.53
CA GLY A 231 -7.62 -8.14 -5.75
C GLY A 231 -8.08 -8.12 -7.22
N ASN A 232 -9.36 -7.88 -7.42
CA ASN A 232 -9.90 -7.67 -8.77
C ASN A 232 -9.43 -6.32 -9.30
N ARG A 233 -8.78 -6.31 -10.45
CA ARG A 233 -8.36 -5.08 -11.14
C ARG A 233 -9.55 -4.43 -11.83
N LEU A 234 -9.71 -3.11 -11.65
CA LEU A 234 -10.64 -2.30 -12.42
C LEU A 234 -10.11 -2.09 -13.85
N LYS A 235 -11.01 -1.94 -14.82
CA LYS A 235 -10.61 -1.91 -16.24
C LYS A 235 -9.86 -0.65 -16.64
N LYS A 236 -10.28 0.53 -16.14
CA LYS A 236 -9.64 1.80 -16.50
C LYS A 236 -8.43 2.12 -15.62
N LEU A 237 -7.58 3.02 -16.06
CA LEU A 237 -6.62 3.73 -15.23
C LEU A 237 -7.29 5.01 -14.70
N TYR A 238 -7.03 5.31 -13.44
CA TYR A 238 -7.58 6.47 -12.74
C TYR A 238 -6.51 7.54 -12.58
N GLN A 239 -6.93 8.80 -12.51
CA GLN A 239 -6.02 9.90 -12.20
C GLN A 239 -5.77 9.98 -10.69
N ILE A 240 -4.69 10.66 -10.29
CA ILE A 240 -4.27 10.74 -8.88
C ILE A 240 -5.34 11.43 -8.02
N ASP A 241 -6.01 12.44 -8.52
CA ASP A 241 -7.08 13.19 -7.87
C ASP A 241 -8.36 12.37 -7.66
N GLU A 242 -8.58 11.30 -8.44
CA GLU A 242 -9.71 10.39 -8.26
C GLU A 242 -9.50 9.39 -7.07
N LEU A 243 -8.26 9.16 -6.63
CA LEU A 243 -7.94 8.07 -5.69
C LEU A 243 -8.57 8.26 -4.30
N GLU A 244 -8.70 9.49 -3.85
CA GLU A 244 -9.35 9.80 -2.58
C GLU A 244 -10.84 9.48 -2.61
N ALA A 245 -11.54 9.91 -3.65
CA ALA A 245 -12.97 9.63 -3.84
C ALA A 245 -13.23 8.12 -3.99
N ILE A 246 -12.38 7.40 -4.74
CA ILE A 246 -12.45 5.94 -4.86
C ILE A 246 -12.27 5.27 -3.50
N THR A 247 -11.32 5.74 -2.69
CA THR A 247 -11.07 5.19 -1.35
C THR A 247 -12.30 5.36 -0.45
N GLU A 248 -12.91 6.54 -0.46
CA GLU A 248 -14.12 6.85 0.31
C GLU A 248 -15.29 5.94 -0.10
N MET A 249 -15.57 5.84 -1.40
CA MET A 249 -16.62 4.97 -1.93
C MET A 249 -16.41 3.49 -1.56
N VAL A 250 -15.17 2.99 -1.64
CA VAL A 250 -14.85 1.60 -1.29
C VAL A 250 -14.99 1.35 0.21
N ILE A 251 -14.58 2.30 1.06
CA ILE A 251 -14.73 2.22 2.52
C ILE A 251 -16.22 2.22 2.89
N GLU A 252 -17.01 3.10 2.31
CA GLU A 252 -18.45 3.17 2.53
C GLU A 252 -19.16 1.88 2.08
N TYR A 253 -18.84 1.41 0.87
CA TYR A 253 -19.32 0.10 0.40
C TYR A 253 -19.03 -1.01 1.41
N TYR A 254 -17.78 -1.06 1.89
CA TYR A 254 -17.33 -2.09 2.82
C TYR A 254 -18.07 -2.01 4.17
N LYS A 255 -18.27 -0.80 4.72
CA LYS A 255 -19.07 -0.56 5.93
C LYS A 255 -20.48 -1.14 5.82
N ASN A 256 -21.13 -0.88 4.67
CA ASN A 256 -22.55 -1.18 4.47
C ASN A 256 -22.83 -2.63 4.07
N ASN A 257 -21.81 -3.39 3.61
CA ASN A 257 -22.03 -4.71 3.02
C ASN A 257 -21.26 -5.85 3.70
N ALA A 258 -20.27 -5.56 4.53
CA ALA A 258 -19.47 -6.60 5.16
C ALA A 258 -20.07 -7.06 6.51
N ASN A 259 -19.95 -8.35 6.80
CA ASN A 259 -20.25 -8.90 8.10
C ASN A 259 -19.13 -8.58 9.10
N LYS A 260 -19.43 -8.62 10.41
CA LYS A 260 -18.43 -8.39 11.47
C LYS A 260 -17.25 -9.38 11.34
N GLY A 261 -16.03 -8.86 11.26
CA GLY A 261 -14.79 -9.62 11.09
C GLY A 261 -14.49 -10.03 9.63
N GLU A 262 -15.41 -9.81 8.71
CA GLU A 262 -15.22 -10.11 7.29
C GLU A 262 -14.23 -9.12 6.64
N ARG A 263 -13.37 -9.58 5.73
CA ARG A 263 -12.47 -8.73 4.93
C ARG A 263 -13.14 -8.36 3.61
N LEU A 264 -12.81 -7.20 3.03
CA LEU A 264 -13.38 -6.73 1.76
C LEU A 264 -13.35 -7.82 0.66
N GLY A 265 -12.24 -8.53 0.51
CA GLY A 265 -12.14 -9.61 -0.48
C GLY A 265 -13.11 -10.75 -0.24
N THR A 266 -13.43 -11.05 1.01
CA THR A 266 -14.44 -12.06 1.37
C THR A 266 -15.84 -11.55 1.07
N THR A 267 -16.13 -10.29 1.39
CA THR A 267 -17.40 -9.61 1.02
C THR A 267 -17.63 -9.65 -0.49
N ILE A 268 -16.58 -9.33 -1.28
CA ILE A 268 -16.64 -9.39 -2.75
C ILE A 268 -16.89 -10.83 -3.23
N ASN A 269 -16.27 -11.83 -2.62
CA ASN A 269 -16.50 -13.23 -3.01
C ASN A 269 -17.94 -13.67 -2.72
N ARG A 270 -18.54 -13.21 -1.61
CA ARG A 270 -19.91 -13.53 -1.21
C ARG A 270 -20.96 -12.84 -2.08
N LEU A 271 -20.76 -11.57 -2.41
CA LEU A 271 -21.74 -10.75 -3.14
C LEU A 271 -21.52 -10.71 -4.66
N GLY A 272 -20.32 -11.09 -5.11
CA GLY A 272 -19.89 -11.00 -6.50
C GLY A 272 -19.21 -9.66 -6.82
N PHE A 273 -18.22 -9.70 -7.74
CA PHE A 273 -17.46 -8.50 -8.13
C PHE A 273 -18.32 -7.46 -8.87
N ASN A 274 -19.31 -7.91 -9.63
CA ASN A 274 -20.22 -6.98 -10.32
C ASN A 274 -21.09 -6.19 -9.32
N HIS A 275 -21.38 -6.74 -8.14
CA HIS A 275 -22.14 -6.02 -7.12
C HIS A 275 -21.41 -4.76 -6.66
N ILE A 276 -20.10 -4.87 -6.33
CA ILE A 276 -19.31 -3.69 -5.94
C ILE A 276 -19.15 -2.72 -7.12
N LYS A 277 -18.87 -3.20 -8.32
CA LYS A 277 -18.74 -2.34 -9.50
C LYS A 277 -19.97 -1.49 -9.77
N ASN A 278 -21.15 -2.11 -9.75
CA ASN A 278 -22.42 -1.43 -9.98
C ASN A 278 -22.75 -0.42 -8.87
N LYS A 279 -22.36 -0.72 -7.61
CA LYS A 279 -22.60 0.19 -6.48
C LYS A 279 -21.67 1.39 -6.47
N LEU A 280 -20.46 1.25 -7.01
CA LEU A 280 -19.47 2.34 -7.08
C LEU A 280 -19.51 3.09 -8.41
N ASP A 281 -20.31 2.63 -9.37
CA ASP A 281 -20.38 3.16 -10.75
C ASP A 281 -19.00 3.24 -11.45
N ILE A 282 -18.20 2.15 -11.35
CA ILE A 282 -16.81 2.07 -11.82
C ILE A 282 -16.52 0.83 -12.69
#